data_44df50dc01bfb38f5292e3ab32dd889a
#
_entry.id   44df50dc01bfb38f5292e3ab32dd889a
#
_cell.length_a   1.000
_cell.length_b   1.000
_cell.length_c   1.000
_cell.angle_alpha   90.00
_cell.angle_beta   90.00
_cell.angle_gamma   90.00
#
_symmetry.space_group_name_H-M   'P 1'
#
loop_
_entity.id
_entity.type
_entity.pdbx_description
1 polymer ?
#
loop_
_entity_poly.entity_id
_entity_poly.type
_entity_poly.pdbx_seq_one_letter_code
_entity_poly.pdbx_strand_id
1 'polypeptide(L)'
;MLDYAVDDDMYVILNIHHDTDKEYCYPDKEHLEQSLSYMTFIWEQLADRFGDYDEHVIFESINEPRLVETDHEWWLDMNAAECVEAVECINEWNQNFVDVVRKTGGNNATRYLMVPGYDASADGVLNDKFVLPTDTAENEGKILVSVHAYIPYHFALQAATENESIDQFNASEKTSTNDI
;
A
#
# COMPACT_ATOMS: atom_id res chain seq x y z
N MET A 1 15.45 -15.51 3.19
CA MET A 1 15.68 -14.09 2.77
C MET A 1 15.42 -13.14 3.92
N LEU A 2 14.27 -13.18 4.59
CA LEU A 2 13.99 -12.38 5.80
C LEU A 2 15.09 -12.53 6.87
N ASP A 3 15.50 -13.76 7.19
CA ASP A 3 16.54 -14.01 8.19
C ASP A 3 17.83 -13.22 7.92
N TYR A 4 18.29 -13.19 6.66
CA TYR A 4 19.50 -12.44 6.30
C TYR A 4 19.37 -10.94 6.56
N ALA A 5 18.21 -10.37 6.26
CA ALA A 5 18.00 -8.94 6.45
C ALA A 5 17.86 -8.59 7.95
N VAL A 6 17.12 -9.40 8.70
CA VAL A 6 16.95 -9.21 10.15
C VAL A 6 18.28 -9.46 10.91
N ASP A 7 19.06 -10.47 10.50
CA ASP A 7 20.39 -10.74 11.08
C ASP A 7 21.38 -9.57 10.84
N ASP A 8 21.19 -8.80 9.77
CA ASP A 8 21.96 -7.59 9.43
C ASP A 8 21.34 -6.30 9.99
N ASP A 9 20.39 -6.38 10.94
CA ASP A 9 19.71 -5.25 11.58
C ASP A 9 18.92 -4.36 10.59
N MET A 10 18.36 -4.96 9.53
CA MET A 10 17.57 -4.27 8.50
C MET A 10 16.09 -4.42 8.76
N TYR A 11 15.31 -3.35 8.50
CA TYR A 11 13.86 -3.43 8.43
C TYR A 11 13.42 -4.00 7.09
N VAL A 12 12.39 -4.84 7.12
CA VAL A 12 11.84 -5.52 5.95
C VAL A 12 10.34 -5.26 5.86
N ILE A 13 9.88 -4.81 4.70
CA ILE A 13 8.45 -4.70 4.40
C ILE A 13 8.04 -5.93 3.59
N LEU A 14 7.04 -6.66 4.09
CA LEU A 14 6.43 -7.80 3.42
C LEU A 14 5.02 -7.43 2.97
N ASN A 15 4.73 -7.55 1.66
CA ASN A 15 3.44 -7.18 1.09
C ASN A 15 2.93 -8.17 0.05
N ILE A 16 1.66 -8.00 -0.36
CA ILE A 16 1.09 -8.54 -1.59
C ILE A 16 1.44 -7.53 -2.70
N HIS A 17 2.27 -7.93 -3.69
CA HIS A 17 2.89 -6.94 -4.58
C HIS A 17 2.16 -6.73 -5.91
N HIS A 18 1.76 -7.79 -6.60
CA HIS A 18 1.22 -7.73 -7.97
C HIS A 18 -0.22 -8.23 -8.14
N ASP A 19 -0.87 -8.66 -7.07
CA ASP A 19 -2.19 -9.27 -7.14
C ASP A 19 -3.31 -8.21 -7.12
N THR A 20 -3.28 -7.29 -8.09
CA THR A 20 -4.18 -6.13 -8.19
C THR A 20 -5.12 -6.19 -9.41
N ASP A 21 -5.47 -7.36 -9.88
CA ASP A 21 -6.42 -7.56 -10.96
C ASP A 21 -7.75 -8.20 -10.50
N LYS A 22 -8.71 -8.34 -11.43
CA LYS A 22 -10.05 -8.87 -11.14
C LYS A 22 -10.07 -10.32 -10.66
N GLU A 23 -9.01 -11.06 -10.89
CA GLU A 23 -8.88 -12.43 -10.42
C GLU A 23 -8.53 -12.51 -8.93
N TYR A 24 -7.88 -11.48 -8.38
CA TYR A 24 -7.38 -11.45 -7.00
C TYR A 24 -7.96 -10.30 -6.19
N CYS A 25 -7.37 -9.10 -6.27
CA CYS A 25 -7.75 -7.91 -5.52
C CYS A 25 -8.09 -6.77 -6.49
N TYR A 26 -9.37 -6.55 -6.75
CA TYR A 26 -9.81 -5.46 -7.60
C TYR A 26 -10.74 -4.52 -6.82
N PRO A 27 -10.48 -3.18 -6.77
CA PRO A 27 -11.14 -2.28 -5.85
C PRO A 27 -12.48 -1.75 -6.40
N ASP A 28 -13.44 -2.64 -6.62
CA ASP A 28 -14.83 -2.30 -6.88
C ASP A 28 -15.75 -3.17 -6.03
N LYS A 29 -17.03 -2.80 -5.94
CA LYS A 29 -18.03 -3.54 -5.15
C LYS A 29 -18.38 -4.90 -5.72
N GLU A 30 -18.22 -5.10 -7.02
CA GLU A 30 -18.48 -6.40 -7.66
C GLU A 30 -17.46 -7.45 -7.18
N HIS A 31 -16.20 -7.05 -7.00
CA HIS A 31 -15.10 -7.96 -6.59
C HIS A 31 -14.75 -7.87 -5.10
N LEU A 32 -15.40 -7.00 -4.32
CA LEU A 32 -15.04 -6.72 -2.93
C LEU A 32 -14.99 -7.97 -2.05
N GLU A 33 -16.03 -8.83 -2.09
CA GLU A 33 -16.09 -10.04 -1.28
C GLU A 33 -14.98 -11.04 -1.66
N GLN A 34 -14.71 -11.18 -2.96
CA GLN A 34 -13.62 -12.00 -3.46
C GLN A 34 -12.27 -11.48 -3.00
N SER A 35 -12.02 -10.18 -3.14
CA SER A 35 -10.78 -9.52 -2.74
C SER A 35 -10.52 -9.66 -1.24
N LEU A 36 -11.54 -9.43 -0.40
CA LEU A 36 -11.47 -9.62 1.05
C LEU A 36 -11.14 -11.07 1.41
N SER A 37 -11.77 -12.04 0.74
CA SER A 37 -11.52 -13.47 0.94
C SER A 37 -10.08 -13.84 0.57
N TYR A 38 -9.60 -13.34 -0.56
CA TYR A 38 -8.22 -13.56 -1.03
C TYR A 38 -7.20 -12.96 -0.06
N MET A 39 -7.34 -11.69 0.31
CA MET A 39 -6.44 -11.03 1.25
C MET A 39 -6.44 -11.73 2.61
N THR A 40 -7.61 -12.10 3.14
CA THR A 40 -7.71 -12.87 4.38
C THR A 40 -6.93 -14.17 4.30
N PHE A 41 -7.13 -14.95 3.23
CA PHE A 41 -6.43 -16.22 3.03
C PHE A 41 -4.91 -16.06 2.98
N ILE A 42 -4.40 -15.05 2.30
CA ILE A 42 -2.97 -14.80 2.21
C ILE A 42 -2.42 -14.29 3.55
N TRP A 43 -3.09 -13.30 4.18
CA TRP A 43 -2.58 -12.69 5.40
C TRP A 43 -2.68 -13.60 6.63
N GLU A 44 -3.64 -14.50 6.71
CA GLU A 44 -3.66 -15.54 7.76
C GLU A 44 -2.39 -16.39 7.68
N GLN A 45 -1.97 -16.81 6.49
CA GLN A 45 -0.77 -17.63 6.31
C GLN A 45 0.53 -16.83 6.56
N LEU A 46 0.62 -15.60 6.06
CA LEU A 46 1.81 -14.77 6.25
C LEU A 46 1.97 -14.37 7.72
N ALA A 47 0.88 -13.98 8.38
CA ALA A 47 0.89 -13.60 9.79
C ALA A 47 1.26 -14.77 10.69
N ASP A 48 0.76 -15.99 10.42
CA ASP A 48 1.16 -17.21 11.13
C ASP A 48 2.64 -17.55 10.88
N ARG A 49 3.05 -17.55 9.61
CA ARG A 49 4.41 -17.94 9.21
C ARG A 49 5.50 -17.04 9.73
N PHE A 50 5.22 -15.72 9.81
CA PHE A 50 6.20 -14.68 10.17
C PHE A 50 5.87 -14.02 11.52
N GLY A 51 4.97 -14.59 12.31
CA GLY A 51 4.52 -14.05 13.59
C GLY A 51 5.61 -13.95 14.66
N ASP A 52 6.62 -14.82 14.60
CA ASP A 52 7.72 -14.85 15.56
C ASP A 52 8.81 -13.80 15.31
N TYR A 53 8.83 -13.17 14.11
CA TYR A 53 9.75 -12.07 13.84
C TYR A 53 9.36 -10.84 14.65
N ASP A 54 10.38 -10.08 15.08
CA ASP A 54 10.22 -8.86 15.86
C ASP A 54 9.81 -7.63 15.00
N GLU A 55 10.03 -6.44 15.51
CA GLU A 55 9.68 -5.17 14.86
C GLU A 55 10.42 -4.84 13.56
N HIS A 56 11.48 -5.58 13.23
CA HIS A 56 12.19 -5.40 11.95
C HIS A 56 11.34 -5.85 10.76
N VAL A 57 10.32 -6.70 10.98
CA VAL A 57 9.41 -7.10 9.91
C VAL A 57 8.09 -6.33 10.01
N ILE A 58 7.85 -5.47 9.03
CA ILE A 58 6.63 -4.69 8.87
C ILE A 58 5.76 -5.39 7.81
N PHE A 59 4.46 -5.52 8.08
CA PHE A 59 3.52 -6.03 7.09
C PHE A 59 2.79 -4.88 6.41
N GLU A 60 2.75 -4.90 5.08
CA GLU A 60 2.01 -3.95 4.25
C GLU A 60 0.87 -4.67 3.53
N SER A 61 -0.35 -4.16 3.67
CA SER A 61 -1.57 -4.85 3.22
C SER A 61 -1.51 -5.29 1.75
N ILE A 62 -1.16 -4.37 0.87
CA ILE A 62 -1.00 -4.55 -0.58
C ILE A 62 -0.15 -3.39 -1.12
N ASN A 63 0.54 -3.56 -2.26
CA ASN A 63 1.46 -2.57 -2.80
C ASN A 63 0.76 -1.32 -3.37
N GLU A 64 0.16 -1.42 -4.54
CA GLU A 64 -0.43 -0.29 -5.31
C GLU A 64 -1.84 -0.65 -5.79
N PRO A 65 -2.85 -0.67 -4.89
CA PRO A 65 -4.22 -1.03 -5.27
C PRO A 65 -4.85 0.04 -6.16
N ARG A 66 -5.34 -0.37 -7.34
CA ARG A 66 -5.86 0.55 -8.34
C ARG A 66 -6.79 -0.14 -9.33
N LEU A 67 -7.51 0.66 -10.12
CA LEU A 67 -8.39 0.20 -11.19
C LEU A 67 -7.58 -0.14 -12.46
N VAL A 68 -6.88 -1.28 -12.46
CA VAL A 68 -6.04 -1.71 -13.58
C VAL A 68 -6.85 -1.82 -14.88
N GLU A 69 -6.20 -1.49 -16.02
CA GLU A 69 -6.80 -1.51 -17.35
C GLU A 69 -7.95 -0.50 -17.55
N THR A 70 -7.96 0.59 -16.78
CA THR A 70 -8.89 1.72 -16.96
C THR A 70 -8.17 3.03 -17.19
N ASP A 71 -8.91 4.07 -17.57
CA ASP A 71 -8.35 5.43 -17.70
C ASP A 71 -7.90 6.01 -16.34
N HIS A 72 -8.32 5.39 -15.26
CA HIS A 72 -8.00 5.77 -13.88
C HIS A 72 -6.89 4.92 -13.24
N GLU A 73 -6.26 4.04 -13.99
CA GLU A 73 -5.25 3.12 -13.41
C GLU A 73 -4.18 3.87 -12.61
N TRP A 74 -3.63 4.94 -13.18
CA TRP A 74 -2.56 5.74 -12.58
C TRP A 74 -3.00 7.18 -12.24
N TRP A 75 -4.30 7.43 -12.27
CA TRP A 75 -4.85 8.76 -12.07
C TRP A 75 -6.16 8.74 -11.30
N LEU A 76 -6.11 9.10 -10.02
CA LEU A 76 -7.30 9.17 -9.17
C LEU A 76 -8.11 10.43 -9.48
N ASP A 77 -9.36 10.28 -9.93
CA ASP A 77 -10.31 11.38 -10.08
C ASP A 77 -11.49 11.21 -9.10
N MET A 78 -11.49 11.98 -8.02
CA MET A 78 -12.55 11.92 -7.00
C MET A 78 -13.92 12.44 -7.48
N ASN A 79 -14.05 12.94 -8.72
CA ASN A 79 -15.34 13.21 -9.35
C ASN A 79 -15.89 11.99 -10.10
N ALA A 80 -15.07 10.99 -10.38
CA ALA A 80 -15.49 9.73 -10.98
C ALA A 80 -16.03 8.77 -9.89
N ALA A 81 -17.22 8.21 -10.13
CA ALA A 81 -17.87 7.34 -9.13
C ALA A 81 -17.06 6.07 -8.86
N GLU A 82 -16.43 5.51 -9.89
CA GLU A 82 -15.57 4.33 -9.79
C GLU A 82 -14.31 4.57 -8.94
N CYS A 83 -13.73 5.77 -9.01
CA CYS A 83 -12.59 6.13 -8.16
C CYS A 83 -12.99 6.28 -6.70
N VAL A 84 -14.15 6.89 -6.43
CA VAL A 84 -14.70 6.98 -5.06
C VAL A 84 -14.98 5.58 -4.51
N GLU A 85 -15.60 4.71 -5.30
CA GLU A 85 -15.86 3.32 -4.93
C GLU A 85 -14.55 2.56 -4.66
N ALA A 86 -13.53 2.76 -5.49
CA ALA A 86 -12.23 2.12 -5.31
C ALA A 86 -11.58 2.51 -3.99
N VAL A 87 -11.58 3.79 -3.63
CA VAL A 87 -11.05 4.25 -2.33
C VAL A 87 -11.83 3.63 -1.17
N GLU A 88 -13.16 3.55 -1.25
CA GLU A 88 -13.98 2.91 -0.23
C GLU A 88 -13.64 1.41 -0.08
N CYS A 89 -13.47 0.68 -1.18
CA CYS A 89 -13.06 -0.74 -1.16
C CYS A 89 -11.66 -0.92 -0.54
N ILE A 90 -10.70 -0.06 -0.90
CA ILE A 90 -9.35 -0.10 -0.33
C ILE A 90 -9.37 0.15 1.18
N ASN A 91 -10.21 1.06 1.67
CA ASN A 91 -10.38 1.25 3.12
C ASN A 91 -10.87 -0.05 3.81
N GLU A 92 -11.83 -0.75 3.20
CA GLU A 92 -12.32 -2.04 3.74
C GLU A 92 -11.23 -3.11 3.72
N TRP A 93 -10.40 -3.18 2.67
CA TRP A 93 -9.27 -4.09 2.60
C TRP A 93 -8.24 -3.81 3.69
N ASN A 94 -7.89 -2.55 3.89
CA ASN A 94 -6.94 -2.14 4.91
C ASN A 94 -7.45 -2.46 6.32
N GLN A 95 -8.73 -2.26 6.60
CA GLN A 95 -9.33 -2.65 7.88
C GLN A 95 -9.30 -4.17 8.07
N ASN A 96 -9.72 -4.94 7.06
CA ASN A 96 -9.68 -6.39 7.09
C ASN A 96 -8.26 -6.93 7.35
N PHE A 97 -7.27 -6.36 6.69
CA PHE A 97 -5.86 -6.71 6.90
C PHE A 97 -5.43 -6.51 8.36
N VAL A 98 -5.72 -5.35 8.94
CA VAL A 98 -5.40 -5.07 10.34
C VAL A 98 -6.07 -6.09 11.26
N ASP A 99 -7.35 -6.34 11.08
CA ASP A 99 -8.13 -7.27 11.91
C ASP A 99 -7.58 -8.70 11.82
N VAL A 100 -7.26 -9.17 10.61
CA VAL A 100 -6.71 -10.51 10.36
C VAL A 100 -5.36 -10.67 11.05
N VAL A 101 -4.43 -9.71 10.83
CA VAL A 101 -3.08 -9.78 11.41
C VAL A 101 -3.15 -9.70 12.95
N ARG A 102 -3.90 -8.76 13.52
CA ARG A 102 -4.02 -8.59 14.99
C ARG A 102 -4.58 -9.82 15.67
N LYS A 103 -5.54 -10.48 15.04
CA LYS A 103 -6.18 -11.71 15.55
C LYS A 103 -5.20 -12.87 15.75
N THR A 104 -4.10 -12.92 15.03
CA THR A 104 -3.10 -13.98 15.18
C THR A 104 -2.30 -13.89 16.47
N GLY A 105 -2.29 -12.73 17.14
CA GLY A 105 -1.62 -12.54 18.44
C GLY A 105 -0.09 -12.54 18.35
N GLY A 106 0.58 -12.87 19.48
CA GLY A 106 2.04 -12.84 19.56
C GLY A 106 2.61 -11.46 19.18
N ASN A 107 3.72 -11.40 18.43
CA ASN A 107 4.30 -10.13 17.99
C ASN A 107 3.39 -9.37 17.00
N ASN A 108 2.49 -10.07 16.32
CA ASN A 108 1.51 -9.45 15.43
C ASN A 108 0.48 -8.58 16.18
N ALA A 109 0.26 -8.82 17.47
CA ALA A 109 -0.63 -8.00 18.28
C ALA A 109 -0.18 -6.53 18.35
N THR A 110 1.13 -6.26 18.23
CA THR A 110 1.72 -4.92 18.36
C THR A 110 2.66 -4.52 17.24
N ARG A 111 2.79 -5.35 16.19
CA ARG A 111 3.62 -5.10 15.01
C ARG A 111 3.21 -3.81 14.30
N TYR A 112 4.16 -3.10 13.72
CA TYR A 112 3.86 -2.05 12.75
C TYR A 112 3.18 -2.66 11.52
N LEU A 113 2.03 -2.09 11.14
CA LEU A 113 1.31 -2.43 9.93
C LEU A 113 1.31 -1.22 9.01
N MET A 114 1.39 -1.45 7.70
CA MET A 114 1.45 -0.41 6.69
C MET A 114 0.28 -0.58 5.72
N VAL A 115 -0.35 0.52 5.35
CA VAL A 115 -1.51 0.53 4.47
C VAL A 115 -1.36 1.62 3.40
N PRO A 116 -1.62 1.31 2.12
CA PRO A 116 -1.66 2.30 1.05
C PRO A 116 -3.05 2.94 0.94
N GLY A 117 -3.10 4.14 0.31
CA GLY A 117 -4.30 4.59 -0.38
C GLY A 117 -4.34 4.07 -1.82
N TYR A 118 -5.23 4.65 -2.64
CA TYR A 118 -5.30 4.34 -4.07
C TYR A 118 -3.94 4.55 -4.74
N ASP A 119 -3.47 3.51 -5.48
CA ASP A 119 -2.17 3.48 -6.19
C ASP A 119 -0.95 3.79 -5.29
N ALA A 120 -1.09 3.63 -3.98
CA ALA A 120 -0.13 4.13 -2.98
C ALA A 120 0.32 5.58 -3.26
N SER A 121 -0.51 6.37 -3.90
CA SER A 121 -0.22 7.76 -4.28
C SER A 121 -0.50 8.75 -3.16
N ALA A 122 0.06 9.96 -3.26
CA ALA A 122 -0.26 11.05 -2.34
C ALA A 122 -1.75 11.43 -2.43
N ASP A 123 -2.33 11.51 -3.64
CA ASP A 123 -3.75 11.78 -3.84
C ASP A 123 -4.63 10.66 -3.28
N GLY A 124 -4.14 9.43 -3.31
CA GLY A 124 -4.79 8.26 -2.73
C GLY A 124 -5.02 8.37 -1.22
N VAL A 125 -4.17 9.12 -0.51
CA VAL A 125 -4.25 9.26 0.97
C VAL A 125 -4.68 10.65 1.42
N LEU A 126 -4.58 11.68 0.58
CA LEU A 126 -4.94 13.06 0.94
C LEU A 126 -6.39 13.42 0.61
N ASN A 127 -7.17 12.53 -0.02
CA ASN A 127 -8.57 12.79 -0.32
C ASN A 127 -9.48 12.54 0.90
N ASP A 128 -10.65 13.19 0.90
CA ASP A 128 -11.60 13.14 2.02
C ASP A 128 -12.25 11.76 2.25
N LYS A 129 -12.06 10.81 1.36
CA LYS A 129 -12.62 9.46 1.44
C LYS A 129 -11.66 8.42 1.98
N PHE A 130 -10.35 8.70 1.96
CA PHE A 130 -9.38 7.81 2.59
C PHE A 130 -9.56 7.80 4.10
N VAL A 131 -9.66 6.61 4.68
CA VAL A 131 -9.84 6.42 6.12
C VAL A 131 -8.78 5.44 6.62
N LEU A 132 -8.01 5.88 7.61
CA LEU A 132 -7.09 4.97 8.30
C LEU A 132 -7.87 3.87 9.01
N PRO A 133 -7.42 2.61 8.93
CA PRO A 133 -8.03 1.53 9.70
C PRO A 133 -7.95 1.81 11.21
N THR A 134 -8.96 1.35 11.91
CA THR A 134 -8.97 1.38 13.37
C THR A 134 -8.13 0.25 13.94
N ASP A 135 -7.46 0.51 15.04
CA ASP A 135 -6.72 -0.50 15.80
C ASP A 135 -7.05 -0.36 17.28
N THR A 136 -6.53 -1.24 18.13
CA THR A 136 -6.72 -1.11 19.57
C THR A 136 -6.02 0.11 20.15
N ALA A 137 -6.49 0.64 21.28
CA ALA A 137 -5.87 1.81 21.90
C ALA A 137 -4.39 1.57 22.31
N GLU A 138 -4.02 0.31 22.54
CA GLU A 138 -2.64 -0.10 22.86
C GLU A 138 -1.70 0.01 21.66
N ASN A 139 -2.26 0.07 20.44
CA ASN A 139 -1.54 0.16 19.18
C ASN A 139 -1.60 1.57 18.55
N GLU A 140 -1.90 2.59 19.35
CA GLU A 140 -1.85 3.98 18.84
C GLU A 140 -0.48 4.26 18.19
N GLY A 141 -0.50 4.76 16.93
CA GLY A 141 0.70 5.04 16.16
C GLY A 141 1.40 3.81 15.55
N LYS A 142 0.77 2.62 15.54
CA LYS A 142 1.31 1.41 14.93
C LYS A 142 0.83 1.19 13.48
N ILE A 143 -0.03 2.05 12.96
CA ILE A 143 -0.43 2.05 11.55
C ILE A 143 0.41 3.09 10.80
N LEU A 144 1.13 2.65 9.79
CA LEU A 144 1.91 3.47 8.86
C LEU A 144 1.13 3.64 7.56
N VAL A 145 1.33 4.76 6.89
CA VAL A 145 0.77 4.99 5.55
C VAL A 145 1.89 4.88 4.52
N SER A 146 1.67 4.04 3.50
CA SER A 146 2.59 3.91 2.37
C SER A 146 2.28 4.96 1.31
N VAL A 147 3.29 5.69 0.87
CA VAL A 147 3.19 6.63 -0.25
C VAL A 147 4.41 6.47 -1.15
N HIS A 148 4.16 6.12 -2.42
CA HIS A 148 5.16 6.02 -3.46
C HIS A 148 5.23 7.35 -4.21
N ALA A 149 6.42 7.90 -4.37
CA ALA A 149 6.63 9.19 -5.03
C ALA A 149 7.63 9.05 -6.17
N TYR A 150 7.14 9.01 -7.41
CA TYR A 150 7.94 8.96 -8.63
C TYR A 150 8.10 10.34 -9.27
N ILE A 151 8.31 11.35 -8.44
CA ILE A 151 8.42 12.76 -8.85
C ILE A 151 9.77 13.35 -8.44
N PRO A 152 10.36 14.24 -9.28
CA PRO A 152 9.96 14.53 -10.66
C PRO A 152 10.18 13.32 -11.58
N TYR A 153 9.28 13.11 -12.53
CA TYR A 153 9.26 11.92 -13.40
C TYR A 153 10.61 11.66 -14.09
N HIS A 154 11.22 12.69 -14.67
CA HIS A 154 12.50 12.58 -15.39
C HIS A 154 13.68 12.09 -14.52
N PHE A 155 13.59 12.31 -13.21
CA PHE A 155 14.58 11.84 -12.25
C PHE A 155 14.22 10.47 -11.65
N ALA A 156 12.97 10.30 -11.25
CA ALA A 156 12.58 9.19 -10.40
C ALA A 156 12.18 7.93 -11.18
N LEU A 157 11.59 8.07 -12.40
CA LEU A 157 10.99 6.95 -13.11
C LEU A 157 11.41 6.82 -14.58
N GLN A 158 11.79 7.93 -15.24
CA GLN A 158 12.12 7.88 -16.66
C GLN A 158 13.37 7.03 -16.92
N ALA A 159 13.29 6.12 -17.90
CA ALA A 159 14.41 5.24 -18.23
C ALA A 159 15.63 6.04 -18.71
N ALA A 160 16.84 5.66 -18.28
CA ALA A 160 18.10 6.35 -18.66
C ALA A 160 18.40 6.37 -20.15
N THR A 161 17.70 5.55 -20.94
CA THR A 161 17.81 5.49 -22.40
C THR A 161 16.88 6.48 -23.12
N GLU A 162 15.99 7.13 -22.40
CA GLU A 162 15.05 8.10 -22.93
C GLU A 162 15.64 9.51 -22.88
N ASN A 163 15.28 10.34 -23.89
CA ASN A 163 15.64 11.75 -23.88
C ASN A 163 14.98 12.42 -22.66
N GLU A 164 15.67 13.37 -22.05
CA GLU A 164 15.20 14.11 -20.86
C GLU A 164 15.36 13.39 -19.52
N SER A 165 15.77 12.10 -19.48
CA SER A 165 16.14 11.45 -18.21
C SER A 165 17.33 12.20 -17.57
N ILE A 166 17.23 12.41 -16.26
CA ILE A 166 18.28 13.06 -15.47
C ILE A 166 18.74 12.14 -14.33
N ASP A 167 20.02 12.16 -14.04
CA ASP A 167 20.65 11.33 -12.99
C ASP A 167 20.99 12.11 -11.72
N GLN A 168 20.71 13.42 -11.69
CA GLN A 168 20.95 14.29 -10.57
C GLN A 168 19.75 15.17 -10.27
N PHE A 169 19.27 15.11 -9.04
CA PHE A 169 18.23 16.02 -8.56
C PHE A 169 18.84 17.38 -8.21
N ASN A 170 18.40 18.43 -8.84
CA ASN A 170 18.87 19.80 -8.60
C ASN A 170 17.72 20.77 -8.26
N ALA A 171 18.08 22.02 -7.90
CA ALA A 171 17.10 23.00 -7.43
C ALA A 171 16.08 23.43 -8.49
N SER A 172 16.40 23.30 -9.80
CA SER A 172 15.48 23.62 -10.89
C SER A 172 14.34 22.59 -11.01
N GLU A 173 14.58 21.36 -10.60
CA GLU A 173 13.57 20.29 -10.62
C GLU A 173 12.49 20.47 -9.53
N LYS A 174 12.78 21.24 -8.49
CA LYS A 174 11.80 21.55 -7.44
C LYS A 174 10.61 22.36 -7.93
N THR A 175 10.71 23.01 -9.08
CA THR A 175 9.62 23.84 -9.64
C THR A 175 8.59 23.04 -10.43
N SER A 176 8.89 21.77 -10.75
CA SER A 176 7.92 20.86 -11.37
C SER A 176 6.96 20.20 -10.34
N THR A 177 7.14 20.47 -9.05
CA THR A 177 6.27 19.96 -7.97
C THR A 177 4.91 20.65 -7.87
N ASN A 178 4.51 21.45 -8.88
CA ASN A 178 3.13 21.89 -9.03
C ASN A 178 2.24 20.86 -9.74
N ASP A 179 2.77 19.65 -10.00
CA ASP A 179 2.06 18.50 -10.55
C ASP A 179 1.78 17.43 -9.45
N ILE A 180 1.60 17.91 -8.20
CA ILE A 180 1.04 17.13 -7.09
C ILE A 180 -0.38 17.61 -6.84
#